data_98c525d2424a057cb4967a6c56bb26bf
#
_entry.id   98c525d2424a057cb4967a6c56bb26bf
#
_cell.length_a   1.000
_cell.length_b   1.000
_cell.length_c   1.000
_cell.angle_alpha   90.00
_cell.angle_beta   90.00
_cell.angle_gamma   90.00
#
_symmetry.space_group_name_H-M   'P 1'
#
loop_
_entity.id
_entity.type
_entity.pdbx_description
1 polymer ?
#
loop_
_entity_poly.entity_id
_entity_poly.type
_entity_poly.pdbx_seq_one_letter_code
_entity_poly.pdbx_strand_id
1 'polypeptide(L)'
;MNAPVTEAELQAWVDGRLPPARAGAVDAYLDLHPAEAARLQAYREQNAALRAVFNPRLDEPVPPAMAARPPGRGRGRAWPLPLRAAAMLALTLAGGGAGWLLHGAADQAALLALSADNAPNAAASLAALPRRAALAHVVYTPEVRHPVEVGADQQAHLVAWLSKRLGAPLRPPQLAAQGYELEGGRLLPGQSGPVAQFMYRDAGGARLTLYVSTEQTHNRETGFRFAQEGQVGVFYWIDGQFGYALSGSLDKAALAKVANAVYAQLEPAL
;
A
#
# COMPACT_ATOMS: atom_id res chain seq x y z
N MET A 1 40.00 9.05 23.92
CA MET A 1 39.77 7.99 22.91
C MET A 1 38.62 8.46 22.06
N ASN A 2 38.85 8.80 20.80
CA ASN A 2 37.76 9.17 19.86
C ASN A 2 36.95 7.92 19.54
N ALA A 3 35.63 7.98 19.74
CA ALA A 3 34.71 6.91 19.32
C ALA A 3 34.86 6.66 17.80
N PRO A 4 34.72 5.40 17.35
CA PRO A 4 34.81 5.09 15.92
C PRO A 4 33.74 5.88 15.13
N VAL A 5 34.09 6.24 13.90
CA VAL A 5 33.15 6.94 12.99
C VAL A 5 32.06 5.97 12.59
N THR A 6 30.80 6.38 12.70
CA THR A 6 29.62 5.59 12.40
C THR A 6 29.00 5.98 11.05
N GLU A 7 28.23 5.07 10.41
CA GLU A 7 27.50 5.37 9.17
C GLU A 7 26.53 6.56 9.37
N ALA A 8 25.90 6.69 10.55
CA ALA A 8 25.03 7.82 10.85
C ALA A 8 25.75 9.17 10.81
N GLU A 9 27.03 9.21 11.26
CA GLU A 9 27.85 10.43 11.18
C GLU A 9 28.29 10.71 9.74
N LEU A 10 28.57 9.71 8.95
CA LEU A 10 28.85 9.86 7.51
C LEU A 10 27.64 10.42 6.76
N GLN A 11 26.43 9.94 7.04
CA GLN A 11 25.20 10.50 6.47
C GLN A 11 24.94 11.94 6.96
N ALA A 12 25.17 12.22 8.25
CA ALA A 12 25.04 13.56 8.79
C ALA A 12 26.06 14.55 8.14
N TRP A 13 27.23 14.07 7.76
CA TRP A 13 28.22 14.83 7.00
C TRP A 13 27.74 15.18 5.60
N VAL A 14 27.11 14.21 4.88
CA VAL A 14 26.50 14.44 3.57
C VAL A 14 25.41 15.50 3.65
N ASP A 15 24.58 15.44 4.69
CA ASP A 15 23.44 16.35 4.88
C ASP A 15 23.85 17.74 5.42
N GLY A 16 25.11 17.94 5.78
CA GLY A 16 25.58 19.16 6.44
C GLY A 16 25.08 19.36 7.86
N ARG A 17 24.72 18.26 8.56
CA ARG A 17 24.16 18.23 9.92
C ARG A 17 25.12 17.64 10.95
N LEU A 18 26.36 17.33 10.55
CA LEU A 18 27.35 16.78 11.47
C LEU A 18 27.71 17.81 12.55
N PRO A 19 27.70 17.44 13.84
CA PRO A 19 28.17 18.33 14.90
C PRO A 19 29.63 18.76 14.70
N PRO A 20 29.99 20.04 14.93
CA PRO A 20 31.35 20.53 14.70
C PRO A 20 32.44 19.76 15.47
N ALA A 21 32.12 19.26 16.66
CA ALA A 21 33.03 18.46 17.49
C ALA A 21 33.43 17.11 16.85
N ARG A 22 32.66 16.61 15.85
CA ARG A 22 32.92 15.34 15.16
C ARG A 22 33.48 15.52 13.76
N ALA A 23 33.44 16.75 13.20
CA ALA A 23 33.87 17.03 11.84
C ALA A 23 35.31 16.57 11.56
N GLY A 24 36.28 16.95 12.41
CA GLY A 24 37.66 16.55 12.22
C GLY A 24 37.91 15.03 12.31
N ALA A 25 37.09 14.30 13.07
CA ALA A 25 37.22 12.84 13.15
C ALA A 25 36.69 12.16 11.88
N VAL A 26 35.60 12.70 11.31
CA VAL A 26 35.03 12.20 10.04
C VAL A 26 35.95 12.57 8.87
N ASP A 27 36.48 13.78 8.82
CA ASP A 27 37.39 14.18 7.75
C ASP A 27 38.66 13.32 7.75
N ALA A 28 39.29 13.08 8.93
CA ALA A 28 40.43 12.18 9.07
C ALA A 28 40.11 10.72 8.67
N TYR A 29 38.90 10.28 8.93
CA TYR A 29 38.43 8.95 8.49
C TYR A 29 38.34 8.88 6.97
N LEU A 30 37.76 9.90 6.33
CA LEU A 30 37.59 9.95 4.86
C LEU A 30 38.92 10.04 4.12
N ASP A 31 39.90 10.73 4.69
CA ASP A 31 41.25 10.78 4.13
C ASP A 31 41.91 9.39 4.07
N LEU A 32 41.63 8.55 5.03
CA LEU A 32 42.11 7.16 5.08
C LEU A 32 41.29 6.17 4.25
N HIS A 33 40.06 6.55 3.83
CA HIS A 33 39.11 5.68 3.11
C HIS A 33 38.61 6.33 1.82
N PRO A 34 39.45 6.43 0.78
CA PRO A 34 39.11 7.16 -0.46
C PRO A 34 37.88 6.63 -1.20
N ALA A 35 37.60 5.34 -1.10
CA ALA A 35 36.39 4.75 -1.70
C ALA A 35 35.11 5.25 -1.01
N GLU A 36 35.13 5.38 0.31
CA GLU A 36 34.01 5.94 1.09
C GLU A 36 33.86 7.44 0.81
N ALA A 37 34.98 8.17 0.75
CA ALA A 37 34.96 9.59 0.40
C ALA A 37 34.31 9.82 -0.97
N ALA A 38 34.65 9.03 -1.98
CA ALA A 38 34.07 9.11 -3.31
C ALA A 38 32.54 8.79 -3.28
N ARG A 39 32.12 7.78 -2.52
CA ARG A 39 30.71 7.43 -2.33
C ARG A 39 29.91 8.58 -1.73
N LEU A 40 30.41 9.16 -0.65
CA LEU A 40 29.73 10.27 0.04
C LEU A 40 29.73 11.56 -0.79
N GLN A 41 30.79 11.80 -1.55
CA GLN A 41 30.82 12.92 -2.48
C GLN A 41 29.77 12.79 -3.58
N ALA A 42 29.58 11.59 -4.14
CA ALA A 42 28.51 11.33 -5.10
C ALA A 42 27.11 11.60 -4.50
N TYR A 43 26.88 11.26 -3.23
CA TYR A 43 25.62 11.61 -2.55
C TYR A 43 25.41 13.11 -2.38
N ARG A 44 26.48 13.88 -2.07
CA ARG A 44 26.40 15.34 -2.00
C ARG A 44 26.07 15.96 -3.35
N GLU A 45 26.67 15.45 -4.42
CA GLU A 45 26.39 15.90 -5.80
C GLU A 45 24.94 15.58 -6.20
N GLN A 46 24.46 14.39 -5.88
CA GLN A 46 23.06 13.99 -6.10
C GLN A 46 22.09 14.91 -5.32
N ASN A 47 22.38 15.17 -4.05
CA ASN A 47 21.57 16.08 -3.23
C ASN A 47 21.58 17.51 -3.78
N ALA A 48 22.73 17.99 -4.27
CA ALA A 48 22.84 19.30 -4.91
C ALA A 48 22.01 19.36 -6.20
N ALA A 49 22.07 18.33 -7.04
CA ALA A 49 21.28 18.24 -8.26
C ALA A 49 19.77 18.23 -7.97
N LEU A 50 19.32 17.45 -6.98
CA LEU A 50 17.92 17.43 -6.54
C LEU A 50 17.47 18.81 -6.04
N ARG A 51 18.28 19.48 -5.21
CA ARG A 51 17.98 20.84 -4.72
C ARG A 51 17.90 21.84 -5.85
N ALA A 52 18.79 21.75 -6.84
CA ALA A 52 18.75 22.66 -8.00
C ALA A 52 17.44 22.51 -8.80
N VAL A 53 16.90 21.31 -8.92
CA VAL A 53 15.65 21.05 -9.63
C VAL A 53 14.42 21.45 -8.81
N PHE A 54 14.40 21.15 -7.51
CA PHE A 54 13.19 21.26 -6.69
C PHE A 54 13.09 22.53 -5.84
N ASN A 55 14.24 23.17 -5.45
CA ASN A 55 14.20 24.39 -4.66
C ASN A 55 13.41 25.54 -5.30
N PRO A 56 13.43 25.75 -6.62
CA PRO A 56 12.58 26.77 -7.23
C PRO A 56 11.09 26.62 -6.93
N ARG A 57 10.63 25.41 -6.62
CA ARG A 57 9.24 25.16 -6.20
C ARG A 57 8.90 25.69 -4.80
N LEU A 58 9.91 25.90 -3.94
CA LEU A 58 9.71 26.49 -2.61
C LEU A 58 9.37 27.97 -2.67
N ASP A 59 9.74 28.64 -3.75
CA ASP A 59 9.47 30.07 -3.98
C ASP A 59 8.08 30.31 -4.61
N GLU A 60 7.37 29.24 -4.98
CA GLU A 60 6.00 29.35 -5.51
C GLU A 60 5.05 29.86 -4.42
N PRO A 61 4.19 30.85 -4.72
CA PRO A 61 3.25 31.37 -3.73
C PRO A 61 2.26 30.28 -3.29
N VAL A 62 2.10 30.14 -1.98
CA VAL A 62 1.14 29.18 -1.42
C VAL A 62 -0.28 29.49 -1.92
N PRO A 63 -1.00 28.54 -2.53
CA PRO A 63 -2.36 28.78 -2.99
C PRO A 63 -3.25 29.33 -1.86
N PRO A 64 -4.12 30.33 -2.14
CA PRO A 64 -4.96 30.95 -1.10
C PRO A 64 -5.82 29.96 -0.29
N ALA A 65 -6.16 28.82 -0.89
CA ALA A 65 -6.89 27.74 -0.22
C ALA A 65 -6.07 27.00 0.86
N MET A 66 -4.73 27.06 0.77
CA MET A 66 -3.81 26.45 1.73
C MET A 66 -3.20 27.47 2.69
N ALA A 67 -3.39 28.79 2.44
CA ALA A 67 -2.93 29.83 3.33
C ALA A 67 -3.73 29.78 4.64
N ALA A 68 -3.02 29.57 5.77
CA ALA A 68 -3.65 29.64 7.08
C ALA A 68 -4.23 31.05 7.28
N ARG A 69 -5.55 31.14 7.43
CA ARG A 69 -6.23 32.41 7.73
C ARG A 69 -5.78 32.85 9.13
N PRO A 70 -5.10 34.02 9.27
CA PRO A 70 -4.75 34.48 10.60
C PRO A 70 -6.07 34.69 11.39
N PRO A 71 -6.11 34.32 12.68
CA PRO A 71 -7.30 34.54 13.49
C PRO A 71 -7.63 36.04 13.47
N GLY A 72 -8.80 36.38 12.90
CA GLY A 72 -9.24 37.76 12.78
C GLY A 72 -9.26 38.39 14.18
N ARG A 73 -8.51 39.50 14.36
CA ARG A 73 -8.64 40.36 15.55
C ARG A 73 -10.01 40.99 15.56
N GLY A 74 -10.99 40.28 16.12
CA GLY A 74 -12.29 40.85 16.42
C GLY A 74 -12.12 42.02 17.41
N ARG A 75 -12.51 43.23 17.00
CA ARG A 75 -12.63 44.35 17.93
C ARG A 75 -13.74 44.03 18.96
N GLY A 76 -13.35 43.33 20.03
CA GLY A 76 -14.24 43.02 21.15
C GLY A 76 -14.63 44.28 21.91
N ARG A 77 -15.91 44.56 21.91
CA ARG A 77 -16.55 45.57 22.79
C ARG A 77 -16.19 45.27 24.25
N ALA A 78 -15.53 46.24 24.91
CA ALA A 78 -15.01 46.08 26.27
C ALA A 78 -16.17 46.02 27.29
N TRP A 79 -16.44 44.83 27.83
CA TRP A 79 -17.34 44.62 28.96
C TRP A 79 -16.61 44.83 30.30
N PRO A 80 -17.26 45.27 31.36
CA PRO A 80 -16.62 45.50 32.67
C PRO A 80 -16.08 44.18 33.26
N LEU A 81 -14.95 44.28 33.96
CA LEU A 81 -14.16 43.14 34.45
C LEU A 81 -14.94 42.04 35.21
N PRO A 82 -15.88 42.36 36.14
CA PRO A 82 -16.61 41.32 36.88
C PRO A 82 -17.56 40.50 35.98
N LEU A 83 -18.15 41.13 34.96
CA LEU A 83 -19.01 40.45 34.01
C LEU A 83 -18.22 39.49 33.07
N ARG A 84 -16.98 39.84 32.79
CA ARG A 84 -16.08 38.99 32.01
C ARG A 84 -15.66 37.73 32.78
N ALA A 85 -15.37 37.87 34.08
CA ALA A 85 -14.99 36.73 34.93
C ALA A 85 -16.17 35.75 35.10
N ALA A 86 -17.40 36.29 35.33
CA ALA A 86 -18.60 35.46 35.43
C ALA A 86 -18.96 34.78 34.11
N ALA A 87 -18.82 35.48 32.96
CA ALA A 87 -19.04 34.91 31.64
C ALA A 87 -17.99 33.85 31.26
N MET A 88 -16.73 34.06 31.65
CA MET A 88 -15.67 33.04 31.44
C MET A 88 -15.90 31.81 32.31
N LEU A 89 -16.30 31.94 33.56
CA LEU A 89 -16.64 30.83 34.44
C LEU A 89 -17.86 30.05 33.93
N ALA A 90 -18.89 30.72 33.48
CA ALA A 90 -20.06 30.10 32.89
C ALA A 90 -19.75 29.39 31.56
N LEU A 91 -18.91 29.98 30.71
CA LEU A 91 -18.44 29.39 29.47
C LEU A 91 -17.51 28.18 29.70
N THR A 92 -16.66 28.20 30.74
CA THR A 92 -15.80 27.02 31.07
C THR A 92 -16.62 25.90 31.68
N LEU A 93 -17.64 26.18 32.50
CA LEU A 93 -18.51 25.15 33.05
C LEU A 93 -19.47 24.57 32.00
N ALA A 94 -20.08 25.43 31.19
CA ALA A 94 -20.95 25.00 30.09
C ALA A 94 -20.16 24.35 28.95
N GLY A 95 -19.02 24.93 28.57
CA GLY A 95 -18.16 24.41 27.53
C GLY A 95 -17.41 23.14 27.98
N GLY A 96 -16.97 23.05 29.24
CA GLY A 96 -16.38 21.88 29.83
C GLY A 96 -17.38 20.73 29.95
N GLY A 97 -18.58 20.99 30.43
CA GLY A 97 -19.64 19.98 30.53
C GLY A 97 -20.18 19.52 29.18
N ALA A 98 -20.48 20.48 28.28
CA ALA A 98 -20.90 20.17 26.91
C ALA A 98 -19.75 19.54 26.09
N GLY A 99 -18.50 20.01 26.26
CA GLY A 99 -17.33 19.46 25.64
C GLY A 99 -17.04 18.04 26.10
N TRP A 100 -17.25 17.75 27.41
CA TRP A 100 -17.08 16.38 27.94
C TRP A 100 -18.18 15.44 27.43
N LEU A 101 -19.44 15.89 27.36
CA LEU A 101 -20.54 15.11 26.78
C LEU A 101 -20.41 14.93 25.27
N LEU A 102 -20.00 15.99 24.54
CA LEU A 102 -19.82 15.94 23.09
C LEU A 102 -18.52 15.23 22.70
N HIS A 103 -17.46 15.34 23.51
CA HIS A 103 -16.20 14.64 23.28
C HIS A 103 -16.37 13.12 23.44
N GLY A 104 -17.08 12.69 24.47
CA GLY A 104 -17.44 11.28 24.63
C GLY A 104 -18.32 10.75 23.49
N ALA A 105 -19.25 11.56 23.00
CA ALA A 105 -20.09 11.20 21.84
C ALA A 105 -19.34 11.30 20.51
N ALA A 106 -18.46 12.31 20.34
CA ALA A 106 -17.63 12.47 19.16
C ALA A 106 -16.51 11.43 19.09
N ASP A 107 -15.89 11.08 20.21
CA ASP A 107 -14.90 10.00 20.27
C ASP A 107 -15.54 8.65 20.04
N GLN A 108 -16.75 8.40 20.60
CA GLN A 108 -17.51 7.20 20.26
C GLN A 108 -17.96 7.19 18.79
N ALA A 109 -18.41 8.31 18.26
CA ALA A 109 -18.76 8.42 16.83
C ALA A 109 -17.53 8.34 15.93
N ALA A 110 -16.40 8.93 16.33
CA ALA A 110 -15.12 8.80 15.63
C ALA A 110 -14.54 7.39 15.75
N LEU A 111 -14.62 6.74 16.92
CA LEU A 111 -14.26 5.34 17.11
C LEU A 111 -15.20 4.41 16.36
N LEU A 112 -16.50 4.70 16.30
CA LEU A 112 -17.47 3.97 15.50
C LEU A 112 -17.28 4.24 14.00
N ALA A 113 -16.92 5.45 13.58
CA ALA A 113 -16.58 5.78 12.20
C ALA A 113 -15.24 5.15 11.79
N LEU A 114 -14.21 5.19 12.66
CA LEU A 114 -12.96 4.48 12.46
C LEU A 114 -13.15 2.95 12.50
N SER A 115 -14.09 2.46 13.30
CA SER A 115 -14.47 1.05 13.33
C SER A 115 -15.37 0.67 12.15
N ALA A 116 -16.17 1.58 11.64
CA ALA A 116 -16.98 1.38 10.43
C ALA A 116 -16.13 1.47 9.16
N ASP A 117 -15.09 2.31 9.13
CA ASP A 117 -14.08 2.34 8.06
C ASP A 117 -13.10 1.15 8.17
N ASN A 118 -12.87 0.62 9.37
CA ASN A 118 -12.06 -0.57 9.62
C ASN A 118 -12.86 -1.88 9.68
N ALA A 119 -14.18 -1.84 9.76
CA ALA A 119 -14.96 -2.99 9.31
C ALA A 119 -14.87 -2.99 7.78
N PRO A 120 -14.12 -3.91 7.15
CA PRO A 120 -14.15 -4.01 5.71
C PRO A 120 -15.62 -4.24 5.37
N ASN A 121 -16.26 -3.24 4.78
CA ASN A 121 -17.61 -3.40 4.25
C ASN A 121 -17.46 -4.56 3.26
N ALA A 122 -17.99 -5.73 3.61
CA ALA A 122 -17.79 -6.96 2.85
C ALA A 122 -18.15 -6.74 1.37
N ALA A 123 -19.17 -5.90 1.13
CA ALA A 123 -19.56 -5.48 -0.21
C ALA A 123 -18.50 -4.59 -0.89
N ALA A 124 -17.86 -3.68 -0.16
CA ALA A 124 -16.81 -2.81 -0.70
C ALA A 124 -15.51 -3.60 -0.97
N SER A 125 -15.16 -4.55 -0.13
CA SER A 125 -14.03 -5.44 -0.33
C SER A 125 -14.21 -6.33 -1.56
N LEU A 126 -15.40 -6.89 -1.74
CA LEU A 126 -15.76 -7.69 -2.91
C LEU A 126 -15.75 -6.83 -4.20
N ALA A 127 -16.32 -5.62 -4.16
CA ALA A 127 -16.34 -4.72 -5.31
C ALA A 127 -14.93 -4.26 -5.72
N ALA A 128 -13.99 -4.20 -4.79
CA ALA A 128 -12.61 -3.79 -5.04
C ALA A 128 -11.72 -4.94 -5.57
N LEU A 129 -12.12 -6.20 -5.38
CA LEU A 129 -11.33 -7.37 -5.77
C LEU A 129 -10.98 -7.40 -7.27
N PRO A 130 -11.94 -7.26 -8.23
CA PRO A 130 -11.62 -7.31 -9.65
C PRO A 130 -10.68 -6.17 -10.07
N ARG A 131 -10.87 -4.96 -9.54
CA ARG A 131 -10.02 -3.82 -9.86
C ARG A 131 -8.58 -4.03 -9.38
N ARG A 132 -8.37 -4.57 -8.19
CA ARG A 132 -7.03 -4.88 -7.66
C ARG A 132 -6.35 -5.98 -8.48
N ALA A 133 -7.09 -7.03 -8.83
CA ALA A 133 -6.59 -8.11 -9.66
C ALA A 133 -6.22 -7.63 -11.08
N ALA A 134 -7.08 -6.80 -11.71
CA ALA A 134 -6.79 -6.20 -13.00
C ALA A 134 -5.55 -5.29 -12.95
N LEU A 135 -5.42 -4.46 -11.92
CA LEU A 135 -4.25 -3.60 -11.74
C LEU A 135 -2.97 -4.44 -11.63
N ALA A 136 -2.97 -5.48 -10.81
CA ALA A 136 -1.85 -6.40 -10.69
C ALA A 136 -1.54 -7.11 -12.01
N HIS A 137 -2.56 -7.50 -12.78
CA HIS A 137 -2.39 -8.08 -14.11
C HIS A 137 -1.69 -7.10 -15.05
N VAL A 138 -2.18 -5.86 -15.16
CA VAL A 138 -1.63 -4.83 -16.08
C VAL A 138 -0.19 -4.47 -15.73
N VAL A 139 0.15 -4.39 -14.44
CA VAL A 139 1.50 -4.01 -13.98
C VAL A 139 2.53 -5.10 -14.31
N TYR A 140 2.18 -6.38 -14.12
CA TYR A 140 3.16 -7.45 -14.20
C TYR A 140 3.13 -8.25 -15.50
N THR A 141 2.06 -8.18 -16.29
CA THR A 141 1.97 -8.89 -17.56
C THR A 141 2.99 -8.41 -18.62
N PRO A 142 3.36 -7.12 -18.72
CA PRO A 142 4.37 -6.66 -19.67
C PRO A 142 5.81 -7.01 -19.26
N GLU A 143 6.04 -7.42 -17.99
CA GLU A 143 7.39 -7.69 -17.51
C GLU A 143 7.98 -8.94 -18.19
N VAL A 144 9.17 -8.80 -18.76
CA VAL A 144 9.82 -9.88 -19.52
C VAL A 144 10.92 -10.57 -18.72
N ARG A 145 11.70 -9.79 -17.95
CA ARG A 145 12.87 -10.33 -17.23
C ARG A 145 12.50 -11.02 -15.92
N HIS A 146 11.53 -10.42 -15.20
CA HIS A 146 11.11 -10.86 -13.86
C HIS A 146 9.58 -10.92 -13.76
N PRO A 147 8.92 -11.71 -14.64
CA PRO A 147 7.46 -11.79 -14.65
C PRO A 147 6.90 -12.36 -13.35
N VAL A 148 7.70 -13.14 -12.64
CA VAL A 148 7.36 -13.82 -11.38
C VAL A 148 8.51 -13.70 -10.39
N GLU A 149 8.28 -13.92 -9.10
CA GLU A 149 9.32 -13.97 -8.06
C GLU A 149 9.90 -15.37 -7.93
N VAL A 150 9.04 -16.40 -8.07
CA VAL A 150 9.43 -17.80 -8.05
C VAL A 150 8.85 -18.47 -9.29
N GLY A 151 9.68 -19.08 -10.10
CA GLY A 151 9.31 -19.74 -11.34
C GLY A 151 8.61 -21.08 -11.12
N ALA A 152 7.95 -21.56 -12.17
CA ALA A 152 7.27 -22.86 -12.16
C ALA A 152 8.23 -24.06 -12.03
N ASP A 153 9.50 -23.88 -12.38
CA ASP A 153 10.58 -24.86 -12.13
C ASP A 153 10.76 -25.17 -10.63
N GLN A 154 10.36 -24.23 -9.76
CA GLN A 154 10.37 -24.37 -8.31
C GLN A 154 8.96 -24.40 -7.71
N GLN A 155 7.99 -25.02 -8.39
CA GLN A 155 6.58 -24.99 -8.01
C GLN A 155 6.32 -25.45 -6.56
N ALA A 156 7.02 -26.49 -6.09
CA ALA A 156 6.86 -26.97 -4.71
C ALA A 156 7.27 -25.90 -3.69
N HIS A 157 8.37 -25.18 -3.95
CA HIS A 157 8.82 -24.06 -3.12
C HIS A 157 7.82 -22.89 -3.20
N LEU A 158 7.39 -22.52 -4.39
CA LEU A 158 6.41 -21.47 -4.63
C LEU A 158 5.14 -21.69 -3.80
N VAL A 159 4.57 -22.89 -3.88
CA VAL A 159 3.33 -23.26 -3.16
C VAL A 159 3.54 -23.21 -1.65
N ALA A 160 4.62 -23.82 -1.15
CA ALA A 160 4.92 -23.82 0.28
C ALA A 160 5.13 -22.41 0.84
N TRP A 161 5.89 -21.59 0.11
CA TRP A 161 6.18 -20.21 0.49
C TRP A 161 4.93 -19.33 0.50
N LEU A 162 4.13 -19.31 -0.58
CA LEU A 162 2.91 -18.52 -0.67
C LEU A 162 1.85 -18.99 0.34
N SER A 163 1.70 -20.30 0.53
CA SER A 163 0.78 -20.86 1.54
C SER A 163 1.15 -20.40 2.96
N LYS A 164 2.46 -20.41 3.29
CA LYS A 164 2.94 -19.90 4.57
C LYS A 164 2.68 -18.39 4.74
N ARG A 165 2.85 -17.62 3.67
CA ARG A 165 2.65 -16.15 3.69
C ARG A 165 1.18 -15.76 3.82
N LEU A 166 0.28 -16.51 3.19
CA LEU A 166 -1.16 -16.27 3.27
C LEU A 166 -1.82 -16.92 4.50
N GLY A 167 -1.10 -17.82 5.19
CA GLY A 167 -1.66 -18.56 6.33
C GLY A 167 -2.70 -19.61 5.94
N ALA A 168 -2.74 -20.02 4.66
CA ALA A 168 -3.72 -20.96 4.12
C ALA A 168 -3.13 -21.80 2.99
N PRO A 169 -3.54 -23.08 2.83
CA PRO A 169 -3.01 -23.95 1.78
C PRO A 169 -3.43 -23.46 0.39
N LEU A 170 -2.46 -23.25 -0.48
CA LEU A 170 -2.68 -22.85 -1.87
C LEU A 170 -2.37 -24.00 -2.81
N ARG A 171 -3.11 -24.05 -3.93
CA ARG A 171 -2.88 -24.99 -5.03
C ARG A 171 -3.05 -24.23 -6.35
N PRO A 172 -1.97 -24.00 -7.13
CA PRO A 172 -2.12 -23.41 -8.46
C PRO A 172 -2.85 -24.40 -9.37
N PRO A 173 -3.95 -24.00 -10.03
CA PRO A 173 -4.69 -24.85 -10.97
C PRO A 173 -3.83 -25.28 -12.15
N GLN A 174 -4.06 -26.49 -12.67
CA GLN A 174 -3.42 -27.01 -13.89
C GLN A 174 -4.26 -26.56 -15.09
N LEU A 175 -3.72 -25.69 -15.93
CA LEU A 175 -4.45 -25.09 -17.07
C LEU A 175 -3.92 -25.55 -18.44
N ALA A 176 -3.09 -26.59 -18.49
CA ALA A 176 -2.54 -27.12 -19.72
C ALA A 176 -3.62 -27.56 -20.71
N ALA A 177 -4.73 -28.13 -20.22
CA ALA A 177 -5.88 -28.49 -21.07
C ALA A 177 -6.60 -27.28 -21.70
N GLN A 178 -6.40 -26.07 -21.15
CA GLN A 178 -6.89 -24.80 -21.65
C GLN A 178 -5.82 -24.04 -22.46
N GLY A 179 -4.64 -24.66 -22.67
CA GLY A 179 -3.53 -24.10 -23.42
C GLY A 179 -2.64 -23.14 -22.63
N TYR A 180 -2.74 -23.13 -21.29
CA TYR A 180 -1.93 -22.27 -20.43
C TYR A 180 -1.02 -23.07 -19.51
N GLU A 181 0.23 -22.67 -19.45
CA GLU A 181 1.23 -23.25 -18.55
C GLU A 181 1.54 -22.25 -17.41
N LEU A 182 1.79 -22.79 -16.21
CA LEU A 182 2.22 -21.98 -15.08
C LEU A 182 3.60 -21.39 -15.37
N GLU A 183 3.74 -20.08 -15.35
CA GLU A 183 5.02 -19.37 -15.45
C GLU A 183 5.68 -19.23 -14.07
N GLY A 184 4.86 -19.12 -13.02
CA GLY A 184 5.28 -19.00 -11.63
C GLY A 184 4.32 -18.17 -10.81
N GLY A 185 4.83 -17.53 -9.75
CA GLY A 185 4.01 -16.68 -8.90
C GLY A 185 4.81 -15.67 -8.10
N ARG A 186 4.07 -14.79 -7.42
CA ARG A 186 4.61 -13.74 -6.57
C ARG A 186 3.70 -13.42 -5.40
N LEU A 187 4.25 -12.72 -4.42
CA LEU A 187 3.52 -12.16 -3.29
C LEU A 187 3.23 -10.69 -3.56
N LEU A 188 1.97 -10.28 -3.36
CA LEU A 188 1.54 -8.90 -3.52
C LEU A 188 1.00 -8.36 -2.20
N PRO A 189 1.08 -7.04 -1.96
CA PRO A 189 0.33 -6.41 -0.90
C PRO A 189 -1.17 -6.41 -1.23
N GLY A 190 -2.01 -6.85 -0.29
CA GLY A 190 -3.46 -6.73 -0.35
C GLY A 190 -3.96 -5.48 0.39
N GLN A 191 -5.23 -5.45 0.74
CA GLN A 191 -5.83 -4.36 1.52
C GLN A 191 -5.51 -4.49 3.01
N SER A 192 -5.60 -5.70 3.54
CA SER A 192 -5.40 -6.01 4.96
C SER A 192 -4.38 -7.12 5.21
N GLY A 193 -3.88 -7.75 4.16
CA GLY A 193 -2.94 -8.88 4.26
C GLY A 193 -2.23 -9.18 2.95
N PRO A 194 -1.42 -10.23 2.92
CA PRO A 194 -0.71 -10.67 1.73
C PRO A 194 -1.66 -11.34 0.73
N VAL A 195 -1.29 -11.27 -0.54
CA VAL A 195 -2.01 -11.86 -1.66
C VAL A 195 -1.05 -12.66 -2.52
N ALA A 196 -1.48 -13.84 -2.99
CA ALA A 196 -0.75 -14.60 -3.97
C ALA A 196 -1.22 -14.27 -5.39
N GLN A 197 -0.30 -14.12 -6.32
CA GLN A 197 -0.58 -14.05 -7.75
C GLN A 197 0.15 -15.19 -8.46
N PHE A 198 -0.60 -16.04 -9.14
CA PHE A 198 -0.05 -17.02 -10.07
C PHE A 198 -0.17 -16.46 -11.49
N MET A 199 0.88 -16.62 -12.27
CA MET A 199 0.93 -16.20 -13.67
C MET A 199 1.03 -17.41 -14.58
N TYR A 200 0.19 -17.40 -15.60
CA TYR A 200 0.14 -18.43 -16.63
C TYR A 200 0.39 -17.79 -17.99
N ARG A 201 0.95 -18.57 -18.92
CA ARG A 201 1.24 -18.13 -20.27
C ARG A 201 0.80 -19.19 -21.28
N ASP A 202 0.22 -18.75 -22.40
CA ASP A 202 -0.06 -19.62 -23.55
C ASP A 202 1.13 -19.69 -24.51
N ALA A 203 1.02 -20.54 -25.52
CA ALA A 203 2.04 -20.70 -26.56
C ALA A 203 2.26 -19.43 -27.41
N GLY A 204 1.28 -18.55 -27.49
CA GLY A 204 1.33 -17.25 -28.17
C GLY A 204 1.95 -16.14 -27.33
N GLY A 205 2.25 -16.39 -26.05
CA GLY A 205 2.77 -15.41 -25.11
C GLY A 205 1.71 -14.60 -24.37
N ALA A 206 0.43 -14.86 -24.60
CA ALA A 206 -0.64 -14.21 -23.84
C ALA A 206 -0.66 -14.72 -22.40
N ARG A 207 -0.86 -13.81 -21.45
CA ARG A 207 -0.78 -14.09 -20.02
C ARG A 207 -2.15 -14.03 -19.36
N LEU A 208 -2.35 -14.94 -18.42
CA LEU A 208 -3.44 -14.92 -17.45
C LEU A 208 -2.84 -14.81 -16.04
N THR A 209 -3.55 -14.16 -15.15
CA THR A 209 -3.15 -14.10 -13.74
C THR A 209 -4.29 -14.54 -12.84
N LEU A 210 -4.00 -15.43 -11.90
CA LEU A 210 -4.91 -15.81 -10.83
C LEU A 210 -4.45 -15.12 -9.53
N TYR A 211 -5.27 -14.19 -9.08
CA TYR A 211 -5.11 -13.44 -7.83
C TYR A 211 -5.85 -14.18 -6.71
N VAL A 212 -5.19 -14.48 -5.60
CA VAL A 212 -5.75 -15.23 -4.46
C VAL A 212 -5.53 -14.43 -3.19
N SER A 213 -6.62 -14.03 -2.54
CA SER A 213 -6.63 -13.28 -1.28
C SER A 213 -7.35 -14.07 -0.19
N THR A 214 -6.89 -13.97 1.05
CA THR A 214 -7.56 -14.52 2.24
C THR A 214 -8.31 -13.45 3.04
N GLU A 215 -8.53 -12.28 2.46
CA GLU A 215 -9.16 -11.12 3.11
C GLU A 215 -10.71 -11.21 3.17
N GLN A 216 -11.30 -12.34 2.77
CA GLN A 216 -12.74 -12.45 2.56
C GLN A 216 -13.49 -13.18 3.71
N THR A 217 -12.88 -13.24 4.88
CA THR A 217 -13.38 -14.00 6.04
C THR A 217 -14.80 -13.64 6.51
N HIS A 218 -15.32 -12.48 6.11
CA HIS A 218 -16.67 -12.02 6.47
C HIS A 218 -17.64 -12.00 5.29
N ASN A 219 -17.20 -12.41 4.11
CA ASN A 219 -18.06 -12.45 2.92
C ASN A 219 -18.73 -13.83 2.80
N ARG A 220 -19.99 -13.81 2.34
CA ARG A 220 -20.69 -15.04 1.96
C ARG A 220 -20.14 -15.51 0.61
N GLU A 221 -20.15 -16.82 0.40
CA GLU A 221 -19.87 -17.42 -0.89
C GLU A 221 -20.65 -16.71 -2.00
N THR A 222 -19.96 -16.38 -3.07
CA THR A 222 -20.59 -15.73 -4.23
C THR A 222 -20.35 -16.56 -5.46
N GLY A 223 -21.41 -16.78 -6.22
CA GLY A 223 -21.26 -17.34 -7.57
C GLY A 223 -20.33 -16.50 -8.43
N PHE A 224 -19.93 -17.03 -9.56
CA PHE A 224 -19.09 -16.36 -10.55
C PHE A 224 -19.63 -14.99 -10.92
N ARG A 225 -18.77 -13.98 -10.85
CA ARG A 225 -19.04 -12.62 -11.30
C ARG A 225 -18.01 -12.23 -12.34
N PHE A 226 -18.42 -11.37 -13.26
CA PHE A 226 -17.55 -10.81 -14.28
C PHE A 226 -17.50 -9.30 -14.15
N ALA A 227 -16.30 -8.72 -14.24
CA ALA A 227 -16.06 -7.30 -14.36
C ALA A 227 -15.15 -7.03 -15.57
N GLN A 228 -15.36 -5.90 -16.22
CA GLN A 228 -14.46 -5.38 -17.25
C GLN A 228 -13.72 -4.19 -16.68
N GLU A 229 -12.42 -4.30 -16.53
CA GLU A 229 -11.55 -3.24 -16.01
C GLU A 229 -10.62 -2.74 -17.14
N GLY A 230 -11.09 -1.77 -17.88
CA GLY A 230 -10.43 -1.30 -19.08
C GLY A 230 -10.38 -2.40 -20.15
N GLN A 231 -9.17 -2.82 -20.54
CA GLN A 231 -8.96 -3.89 -21.52
C GLN A 231 -8.87 -5.28 -20.89
N VAL A 232 -8.95 -5.38 -19.56
CA VAL A 232 -8.80 -6.64 -18.83
C VAL A 232 -10.15 -7.16 -18.38
N GLY A 233 -10.51 -8.37 -18.82
CA GLY A 233 -11.63 -9.13 -18.28
C GLY A 233 -11.23 -9.79 -16.97
N VAL A 234 -12.12 -9.77 -15.97
CA VAL A 234 -11.89 -10.39 -14.66
C VAL A 234 -13.08 -11.23 -14.28
N PHE A 235 -12.89 -12.53 -14.13
CA PHE A 235 -13.83 -13.40 -13.42
C PHE A 235 -13.39 -13.53 -11.97
N TYR A 236 -14.31 -13.31 -11.04
CA TYR A 236 -14.00 -13.35 -9.62
C TYR A 236 -15.12 -14.01 -8.82
N TRP A 237 -14.75 -14.64 -7.71
CA TRP A 237 -15.65 -15.31 -6.79
C TRP A 237 -15.04 -15.40 -5.39
N ILE A 238 -15.86 -15.71 -4.41
CA ILE A 238 -15.44 -16.01 -3.05
C ILE A 238 -15.82 -17.44 -2.74
N ASP A 239 -14.88 -18.15 -2.12
CA ASP A 239 -15.07 -19.47 -1.58
C ASP A 239 -14.45 -19.54 -0.19
N GLY A 240 -15.27 -19.66 0.84
CA GLY A 240 -14.85 -19.59 2.24
C GLY A 240 -14.10 -18.30 2.56
N GLN A 241 -12.87 -18.42 3.02
CA GLN A 241 -12.00 -17.27 3.32
C GLN A 241 -11.29 -16.72 2.09
N PHE A 242 -11.33 -17.43 0.97
CA PHE A 242 -10.60 -17.05 -0.24
C PHE A 242 -11.42 -16.16 -1.16
N GLY A 243 -10.79 -15.10 -1.66
CA GLY A 243 -11.25 -14.36 -2.82
C GLY A 243 -10.34 -14.66 -4.00
N TYR A 244 -10.94 -15.14 -5.09
CA TYR A 244 -10.25 -15.46 -6.32
C TYR A 244 -10.60 -14.47 -7.42
N ALA A 245 -9.63 -14.08 -8.23
CA ALA A 245 -9.87 -13.31 -9.44
C ALA A 245 -8.94 -13.75 -10.56
N LEU A 246 -9.53 -14.25 -11.65
CA LEU A 246 -8.82 -14.62 -12.87
C LEU A 246 -8.91 -13.46 -13.87
N SER A 247 -7.75 -12.91 -14.22
CA SER A 247 -7.64 -11.74 -15.10
C SER A 247 -6.91 -12.08 -16.40
N GLY A 248 -7.38 -11.51 -17.51
CA GLY A 248 -6.75 -11.66 -18.81
C GLY A 248 -7.35 -10.76 -19.89
N SER A 249 -6.62 -10.57 -20.98
CA SER A 249 -7.05 -9.80 -22.16
C SER A 249 -7.76 -10.70 -23.19
N LEU A 250 -8.57 -11.64 -22.70
CA LEU A 250 -9.40 -12.54 -23.50
C LEU A 250 -10.82 -12.02 -23.61
N ASP A 251 -11.55 -12.48 -24.63
CA ASP A 251 -12.99 -12.29 -24.65
C ASP A 251 -13.66 -13.00 -23.46
N LYS A 252 -14.85 -12.53 -23.08
CA LYS A 252 -15.57 -13.03 -21.91
C LYS A 252 -15.84 -14.54 -21.97
N ALA A 253 -16.14 -15.10 -23.15
CA ALA A 253 -16.48 -16.50 -23.28
C ALA A 253 -15.25 -17.39 -23.13
N ALA A 254 -14.11 -17.00 -23.71
CA ALA A 254 -12.84 -17.69 -23.56
C ALA A 254 -12.36 -17.64 -22.11
N LEU A 255 -12.40 -16.47 -21.48
CA LEU A 255 -12.01 -16.31 -20.08
C LEU A 255 -12.93 -17.11 -19.13
N ALA A 256 -14.24 -17.19 -19.43
CA ALA A 256 -15.19 -17.99 -18.66
C ALA A 256 -14.87 -19.50 -18.67
N LYS A 257 -14.41 -20.03 -19.82
CA LYS A 257 -14.00 -21.45 -19.91
C LYS A 257 -12.81 -21.74 -18.99
N VAL A 258 -11.82 -20.84 -18.97
CA VAL A 258 -10.66 -21.01 -18.08
C VAL A 258 -11.07 -20.83 -16.62
N ALA A 259 -11.92 -19.83 -16.31
CA ALA A 259 -12.40 -19.59 -14.96
C ALA A 259 -13.18 -20.79 -14.38
N ASN A 260 -14.02 -21.44 -15.19
CA ASN A 260 -14.72 -22.68 -14.80
C ASN A 260 -13.73 -23.82 -14.51
N ALA A 261 -12.68 -23.96 -15.33
CA ALA A 261 -11.66 -24.99 -15.10
C ALA A 261 -10.83 -24.72 -13.84
N VAL A 262 -10.58 -23.45 -13.52
CA VAL A 262 -9.95 -23.03 -12.26
C VAL A 262 -10.86 -23.38 -11.08
N TYR A 263 -12.12 -22.98 -11.15
CA TYR A 263 -13.10 -23.21 -10.09
C TYR A 263 -13.23 -24.70 -9.76
N ALA A 264 -13.44 -25.55 -10.78
CA ALA A 264 -13.58 -27.00 -10.58
C ALA A 264 -12.37 -27.68 -9.92
N GLN A 265 -11.17 -27.08 -10.00
CA GLN A 265 -9.96 -27.60 -9.35
C GLN A 265 -9.74 -27.04 -7.95
N LEU A 266 -10.35 -25.90 -7.63
CA LEU A 266 -10.22 -25.25 -6.31
C LEU A 266 -11.35 -25.63 -5.36
N GLU A 267 -12.50 -26.11 -5.88
CA GLU A 267 -13.53 -26.69 -5.03
C GLU A 267 -12.95 -27.86 -4.22
N PRO A 268 -13.15 -27.90 -2.89
CA PRO A 268 -12.82 -29.10 -2.13
C PRO A 268 -13.65 -30.25 -2.68
N ALA A 269 -13.01 -31.36 -3.04
CA ALA A 269 -13.72 -32.59 -3.38
C ALA A 269 -14.64 -32.93 -2.19
N LEU A 270 -15.96 -32.89 -2.42
CA LEU A 270 -16.99 -33.29 -1.46
C LEU A 270 -16.77 -34.73 -0.98
#